data_e5dbaa7c1b731eeb9a30b2a31bb31618
#
_entry.id   e5dbaa7c1b731eeb9a30b2a31bb31618
#
_cell.length_a   1.000
_cell.length_b   1.000
_cell.length_c   1.000
_cell.angle_alpha   90.00
_cell.angle_beta   90.00
_cell.angle_gamma   90.00
#
_symmetry.space_group_name_H-M   'P 1'
#
loop_
_entity.id
_entity.type
_entity.pdbx_description
1 polymer ?
#
loop_
_entity_poly.entity_id
_entity_poly.type
_entity_poly.pdbx_seq_one_letter_code
_entity_poly.pdbx_strand_id
1 'polypeptide(L)'
;MQVLDSSSALHAWDNYPIEQFPPLWAWLAQRVTLSELSISEVALKEVRHKSPECATWLKIQQIPVLPMTQAILMDALRIKALLQIEEEQYGSGVGENDLFIIATARAHAAELLTDEARQPNLPKQLRRYKIPAVCALPEVQVVCLSFLEYFRRSRAIFG
;
A
#
# COMPACT_ATOMS: atom_id res chain seq x y z
N MET A 1 -11.42 -5.88 2.74
CA MET A 1 -10.22 -6.17 1.95
C MET A 1 -9.21 -5.06 2.20
N GLN A 2 -7.97 -5.42 2.34
CA GLN A 2 -6.86 -4.49 2.42
C GLN A 2 -5.98 -4.62 1.19
N VAL A 3 -5.48 -3.50 0.69
CA VAL A 3 -4.52 -3.44 -0.42
C VAL A 3 -3.15 -3.13 0.17
N LEU A 4 -2.15 -3.96 -0.15
CA LEU A 4 -0.78 -3.74 0.29
C LEU A 4 -0.10 -2.68 -0.58
N ASP A 5 0.47 -1.67 0.05
CA ASP A 5 1.50 -0.85 -0.55
C ASP A 5 2.84 -1.61 -0.50
N SER A 6 3.74 -1.31 -1.43
CA SER A 6 5.07 -1.93 -1.45
C SER A 6 5.84 -1.70 -0.15
N SER A 7 5.73 -0.52 0.45
CA SER A 7 6.39 -0.21 1.73
C SER A 7 5.96 -1.16 2.84
N SER A 8 4.69 -1.53 2.91
CA SER A 8 4.17 -2.41 3.95
C SER A 8 4.63 -3.86 3.75
N ALA A 9 4.59 -4.35 2.52
CA ALA A 9 5.10 -5.69 2.20
C ALA A 9 6.60 -5.82 2.51
N LEU A 10 7.39 -4.83 2.13
CA LEU A 10 8.82 -4.79 2.38
C LEU A 10 9.14 -4.63 3.87
N HIS A 11 8.37 -3.79 4.58
CA HIS A 11 8.51 -3.65 6.03
C HIS A 11 8.31 -4.98 6.74
N ALA A 12 7.27 -5.72 6.39
CA ALA A 12 7.01 -7.04 6.96
C ALA A 12 8.17 -8.01 6.67
N TRP A 13 8.62 -8.05 5.42
CA TRP A 13 9.69 -8.94 5.00
C TRP A 13 11.00 -8.66 5.73
N ASP A 14 11.36 -7.39 5.90
CA ASP A 14 12.63 -6.98 6.49
C ASP A 14 12.63 -7.05 8.03
N ASN A 15 11.49 -6.77 8.66
CA ASN A 15 11.42 -6.63 10.12
C ASN A 15 10.91 -7.89 10.83
N TYR A 16 10.22 -8.77 10.13
CA TYR A 16 9.69 -10.02 10.66
C TYR A 16 10.17 -11.20 9.81
N PRO A 17 11.46 -11.55 9.85
CA PRO A 17 11.98 -12.62 9.01
C PRO A 17 11.16 -13.91 9.15
N ILE A 18 10.81 -14.50 8.02
CA ILE A 18 9.89 -15.67 7.97
C ILE A 18 10.37 -16.84 8.83
N GLU A 19 11.68 -16.99 8.93
CA GLU A 19 12.30 -18.09 9.71
C GLU A 19 12.12 -17.89 11.23
N GLN A 20 12.05 -16.67 11.70
CA GLN A 20 11.87 -16.33 13.11
C GLN A 20 10.41 -16.13 13.50
N PHE A 21 9.54 -15.83 12.53
CA PHE A 21 8.14 -15.53 12.77
C PHE A 21 7.19 -16.42 11.93
N PRO A 22 7.36 -17.77 11.93
CA PRO A 22 6.52 -18.64 11.10
C PRO A 22 5.01 -18.49 11.32
N PRO A 23 4.50 -18.34 12.57
CA PRO A 23 3.06 -18.19 12.79
C PRO A 23 2.49 -16.93 12.15
N LEU A 24 3.25 -15.82 12.15
CA LEU A 24 2.85 -14.59 11.52
C LEU A 24 2.67 -14.78 10.00
N TRP A 25 3.64 -15.41 9.36
CA TRP A 25 3.60 -15.64 7.92
C TRP A 25 2.53 -16.64 7.51
N ALA A 26 2.26 -17.65 8.34
CA ALA A 26 1.14 -18.56 8.16
C ALA A 26 -0.20 -17.81 8.23
N TRP A 27 -0.34 -16.88 9.15
CA TRP A 27 -1.53 -16.03 9.28
C TRP A 27 -1.69 -15.11 8.07
N LEU A 28 -0.61 -14.48 7.60
CA LEU A 28 -0.64 -13.66 6.38
C LEU A 28 -1.05 -14.48 5.16
N ALA A 29 -0.49 -15.68 5.01
CA ALA A 29 -0.87 -16.61 3.93
C ALA A 29 -2.37 -16.92 3.96
N GLN A 30 -2.93 -17.13 5.15
CA GLN A 30 -4.37 -17.33 5.31
C GLN A 30 -5.19 -16.10 4.87
N ARG A 31 -4.75 -14.89 5.21
CA ARG A 31 -5.43 -13.65 4.78
C ARG A 31 -5.40 -13.51 3.25
N VAL A 32 -4.29 -13.88 2.64
CA VAL A 32 -4.17 -13.93 1.17
C VAL A 32 -5.15 -14.96 0.58
N THR A 33 -5.17 -16.16 1.11
CA THR A 33 -6.07 -17.24 0.64
C THR A 33 -7.55 -16.83 0.73
N LEU A 34 -7.91 -16.10 1.77
CA LEU A 34 -9.28 -15.57 1.95
C LEU A 34 -9.57 -14.33 1.11
N SER A 35 -8.64 -13.90 0.30
CA SER A 35 -8.73 -12.65 -0.50
C SER A 35 -8.97 -11.40 0.35
N GLU A 36 -8.55 -11.43 1.60
CA GLU A 36 -8.59 -10.28 2.49
C GLU A 36 -7.40 -9.34 2.27
N LEU A 37 -6.29 -9.87 1.78
CA LEU A 37 -5.13 -9.11 1.34
C LEU A 37 -4.97 -9.23 -0.17
N SER A 38 -4.72 -8.11 -0.81
CA SER A 38 -4.43 -8.01 -2.24
C SER A 38 -3.32 -6.99 -2.46
N ILE A 39 -2.81 -6.92 -3.67
CA ILE A 39 -1.76 -5.97 -4.03
C ILE A 39 -2.03 -5.46 -5.45
N SER A 40 -1.76 -4.18 -5.70
CA SER A 40 -1.82 -3.66 -7.07
C SER A 40 -0.65 -4.20 -7.90
N GLU A 41 -0.84 -4.31 -9.20
CA GLU A 41 0.25 -4.72 -10.10
C GLU A 41 1.45 -3.76 -10.01
N VAL A 42 1.19 -2.48 -9.77
CA VAL A 42 2.24 -1.46 -9.61
C VAL A 42 3.06 -1.74 -8.35
N ALA A 43 2.41 -1.95 -7.22
CA ALA A 43 3.10 -2.24 -5.96
C ALA A 43 3.86 -3.57 -6.02
N LEU A 44 3.29 -4.61 -6.63
CA LEU A 44 3.97 -5.89 -6.80
C LEU A 44 5.25 -5.75 -7.64
N LYS A 45 5.21 -4.93 -8.68
CA LYS A 45 6.37 -4.64 -9.51
C LYS A 45 7.47 -3.94 -8.71
N GLU A 46 7.12 -3.00 -7.85
CA GLU A 46 8.07 -2.34 -6.95
C GLU A 46 8.68 -3.34 -5.95
N VAL A 47 7.86 -4.18 -5.33
CA VAL A 47 8.34 -5.23 -4.42
C VAL A 47 9.33 -6.15 -5.15
N ARG A 48 9.00 -6.57 -6.36
CA ARG A 48 9.88 -7.43 -7.17
C ARG A 48 11.22 -6.77 -7.46
N HIS A 49 11.21 -5.47 -7.72
CA HIS A 49 12.44 -4.72 -7.99
C HIS A 49 13.32 -4.62 -6.74
N LYS A 50 12.72 -4.34 -5.58
CA LYS A 50 13.46 -4.12 -4.32
C LYS A 50 13.80 -5.41 -3.59
N SER A 51 12.92 -6.40 -3.61
CA SER A 51 13.07 -7.69 -2.96
C SER A 51 12.39 -8.79 -3.77
N PRO A 52 13.12 -9.39 -4.74
CA PRO A 52 12.58 -10.51 -5.55
C PRO A 52 12.06 -11.66 -4.69
N GLU A 53 12.69 -11.93 -3.55
CA GLU A 53 12.29 -13.00 -2.63
C GLU A 53 10.93 -12.74 -2.00
N CYS A 54 10.66 -11.51 -1.55
CA CYS A 54 9.37 -11.10 -1.05
C CYS A 54 8.29 -11.25 -2.14
N ALA A 55 8.56 -10.79 -3.34
CA ALA A 55 7.65 -10.93 -4.48
C ALA A 55 7.37 -12.39 -4.81
N THR A 56 8.39 -13.26 -4.73
CA THR A 56 8.23 -14.70 -4.94
C THR A 56 7.31 -15.31 -3.89
N TRP A 57 7.49 -14.95 -2.62
CA TRP A 57 6.60 -15.42 -1.56
C TRP A 57 5.14 -15.03 -1.82
N LEU A 58 4.90 -13.75 -2.14
CA LEU A 58 3.55 -13.26 -2.46
C LEU A 58 2.91 -14.04 -3.62
N LYS A 59 3.68 -14.35 -4.64
CA LYS A 59 3.20 -15.15 -5.79
C LYS A 59 2.91 -16.59 -5.42
N ILE A 60 3.76 -17.23 -4.61
CA ILE A 60 3.53 -18.59 -4.12
C ILE A 60 2.23 -18.66 -3.32
N GLN A 61 1.93 -17.64 -2.52
CA GLN A 61 0.68 -17.56 -1.79
C GLN A 61 -0.52 -17.21 -2.69
N GLN A 62 -0.28 -16.93 -3.97
CA GLN A 62 -1.32 -16.55 -4.94
C GLN A 62 -2.08 -15.28 -4.53
N ILE A 63 -1.35 -14.27 -4.06
CA ILE A 63 -1.98 -13.01 -3.69
C ILE A 63 -2.77 -12.44 -4.88
N PRO A 64 -4.04 -12.02 -4.66
CA PRO A 64 -4.79 -11.35 -5.71
C PRO A 64 -4.07 -10.08 -6.17
N VAL A 65 -3.77 -10.00 -7.45
CA VAL A 65 -3.11 -8.84 -8.08
C VAL A 65 -4.17 -8.00 -8.78
N LEU A 66 -4.33 -6.77 -8.32
CA LEU A 66 -5.33 -5.85 -8.84
C LEU A 66 -4.74 -5.11 -10.05
N PRO A 67 -5.34 -5.28 -11.25
CA PRO A 67 -4.79 -4.68 -12.45
C PRO A 67 -5.05 -3.18 -12.53
N MET A 68 -4.19 -2.47 -13.23
CA MET A 68 -4.42 -1.08 -13.61
C MET A 68 -5.52 -1.01 -14.65
N THR A 69 -6.60 -0.31 -14.30
CA THR A 69 -7.73 -0.07 -15.23
C THR A 69 -7.72 1.38 -15.70
N GLN A 70 -8.48 1.67 -16.76
CA GLN A 70 -8.66 3.04 -17.22
C GLN A 70 -9.26 3.93 -16.12
N ALA A 71 -10.22 3.42 -15.35
CA ALA A 71 -10.83 4.15 -14.25
C ALA A 71 -9.82 4.49 -13.15
N ILE A 72 -8.95 3.55 -12.80
CA ILE A 72 -7.88 3.77 -11.81
C ILE A 72 -6.89 4.82 -12.33
N LEU A 73 -6.49 4.72 -13.60
CA LEU A 73 -5.60 5.72 -14.21
C LEU A 73 -6.22 7.12 -14.14
N MET A 74 -7.49 7.24 -14.51
CA MET A 74 -8.19 8.53 -14.49
C MET A 74 -8.32 9.09 -13.08
N ASP A 75 -8.58 8.25 -12.07
CA ASP A 75 -8.65 8.68 -10.67
C ASP A 75 -7.27 9.10 -10.16
N ALA A 76 -6.22 8.39 -10.52
CA ALA A 76 -4.84 8.78 -10.18
C ALA A 76 -4.48 10.15 -10.75
N LEU A 77 -4.86 10.42 -12.00
CA LEU A 77 -4.65 11.73 -12.62
C LEU A 77 -5.45 12.84 -11.93
N ARG A 78 -6.66 12.53 -11.49
CA ARG A 78 -7.49 13.44 -10.70
C ARG A 78 -6.81 13.80 -9.37
N ILE A 79 -6.29 12.80 -8.66
CA ILE A 79 -5.56 13.03 -7.40
C ILE A 79 -4.28 13.83 -7.66
N LYS A 80 -3.56 13.53 -8.73
CA LYS A 80 -2.38 14.29 -9.15
C LYS A 80 -2.70 15.78 -9.32
N ALA A 81 -3.78 16.08 -10.03
CA ALA A 81 -4.24 17.45 -10.23
C ALA A 81 -4.64 18.13 -8.91
N LEU A 82 -5.33 17.40 -8.02
CA LEU A 82 -5.69 17.87 -6.69
C LEU A 82 -4.46 18.29 -5.88
N LEU A 83 -3.36 17.53 -5.98
CA LEU A 83 -2.10 17.80 -5.29
C LEU A 83 -1.26 18.88 -5.97
N GLN A 84 -1.74 19.44 -7.08
CA GLN A 84 -1.03 20.46 -7.85
C GLN A 84 0.33 20.01 -8.36
N ILE A 85 0.44 18.72 -8.69
CA ILE A 85 1.65 18.15 -9.31
C ILE A 85 1.50 18.32 -10.81
N GLU A 86 2.38 19.12 -11.40
CA GLU A 86 2.40 19.41 -12.84
C GLU A 86 3.39 18.49 -13.53
N GLU A 87 3.00 17.88 -14.65
CA GLU A 87 3.84 16.98 -15.44
C GLU A 87 4.52 15.91 -14.59
N GLU A 88 5.85 15.81 -14.65
CA GLU A 88 6.66 14.88 -13.87
C GLU A 88 7.33 15.56 -12.67
N GLN A 89 6.82 16.71 -12.23
CA GLN A 89 7.41 17.50 -11.15
C GLN A 89 6.96 16.99 -9.77
N TYR A 90 7.20 15.72 -9.52
CA TYR A 90 6.98 15.11 -8.21
C TYR A 90 8.00 15.66 -7.21
N GLY A 91 7.53 16.06 -6.03
CA GLY A 91 8.39 16.56 -4.96
C GLY A 91 8.81 15.49 -3.97
N SER A 92 8.95 15.87 -2.72
CA SER A 92 9.30 14.97 -1.61
C SER A 92 8.10 14.17 -1.08
N GLY A 93 6.90 14.40 -1.60
CA GLY A 93 5.69 13.68 -1.24
C GLY A 93 5.50 12.40 -2.06
N VAL A 94 4.25 12.14 -2.46
CA VAL A 94 3.93 10.97 -3.28
C VAL A 94 4.57 11.04 -4.66
N GLY A 95 4.93 9.86 -5.18
CA GLY A 95 5.34 9.68 -6.56
C GLY A 95 4.20 9.16 -7.43
N GLU A 96 4.48 8.92 -8.71
CA GLU A 96 3.49 8.43 -9.67
C GLU A 96 2.90 7.08 -9.24
N ASN A 97 3.74 6.13 -8.85
CA ASN A 97 3.29 4.81 -8.43
C ASN A 97 2.40 4.87 -7.19
N ASP A 98 2.70 5.77 -6.26
CA ASP A 98 1.89 5.98 -5.06
C ASP A 98 0.47 6.41 -5.42
N LEU A 99 0.32 7.28 -6.42
CA LEU A 99 -1.00 7.71 -6.90
C LEU A 99 -1.80 6.54 -7.48
N PHE A 100 -1.15 5.66 -8.23
CA PHE A 100 -1.80 4.46 -8.76
C PHE A 100 -2.23 3.51 -7.64
N ILE A 101 -1.40 3.34 -6.62
CA ILE A 101 -1.70 2.49 -5.46
C ILE A 101 -2.90 3.04 -4.69
N ILE A 102 -2.92 4.35 -4.41
CA ILE A 102 -4.05 5.02 -3.73
C ILE A 102 -5.33 4.88 -4.56
N ALA A 103 -5.27 5.16 -5.86
CA ALA A 103 -6.42 5.05 -6.74
C ALA A 103 -6.94 3.61 -6.84
N THR A 104 -6.05 2.62 -6.78
CA THR A 104 -6.44 1.20 -6.75
C THR A 104 -7.22 0.89 -5.47
N ALA A 105 -6.73 1.32 -4.31
CA ALA A 105 -7.45 1.13 -3.05
C ALA A 105 -8.84 1.79 -3.08
N ARG A 106 -8.93 3.01 -3.62
CA ARG A 106 -10.21 3.70 -3.81
C ARG A 106 -11.18 2.93 -4.69
N ALA A 107 -10.70 2.46 -5.84
CA ALA A 107 -11.54 1.73 -6.81
C ALA A 107 -12.16 0.46 -6.22
N HIS A 108 -11.47 -0.17 -5.29
CA HIS A 108 -11.92 -1.39 -4.61
C HIS A 108 -12.58 -1.13 -3.25
N ALA A 109 -12.79 0.14 -2.87
CA ALA A 109 -13.30 0.54 -1.56
C ALA A 109 -12.55 -0.16 -0.41
N ALA A 110 -11.24 -0.29 -0.57
CA ALA A 110 -10.36 -1.03 0.33
C ALA A 110 -9.56 -0.07 1.21
N GLU A 111 -9.13 -0.58 2.36
CA GLU A 111 -8.13 0.09 3.18
C GLU A 111 -6.74 -0.14 2.58
N LEU A 112 -5.85 0.82 2.74
CA LEU A 112 -4.48 0.73 2.26
C LEU A 112 -3.53 0.44 3.41
N LEU A 113 -2.78 -0.65 3.31
CA LEU A 113 -1.68 -0.93 4.26
C LEU A 113 -0.41 -0.27 3.73
N THR A 114 0.07 0.73 4.43
CA THR A 114 1.28 1.46 4.07
C THR A 114 2.11 1.77 5.30
N ASP A 115 3.42 1.58 5.20
CA ASP A 115 4.38 1.98 6.23
C ASP A 115 5.13 3.27 5.86
N GLU A 116 4.61 4.00 4.88
CA GLU A 116 5.03 5.37 4.62
C GLU A 116 4.77 6.25 5.84
N ALA A 117 5.69 7.19 6.08
CA ALA A 117 5.65 8.02 7.27
C ALA A 117 4.40 8.90 7.34
N ARG A 118 3.76 8.93 8.49
CA ARG A 118 2.74 9.91 8.79
C ARG A 118 3.39 11.26 9.04
N GLN A 119 2.70 12.32 8.62
CA GLN A 119 3.17 13.70 8.74
C GLN A 119 2.32 14.42 9.79
N PRO A 120 2.75 14.47 11.08
CA PRO A 120 1.98 15.13 12.14
C PRO A 120 1.76 16.61 11.86
N ASN A 121 2.79 17.25 11.28
CA ASN A 121 2.73 18.63 10.81
C ASN A 121 2.66 18.60 9.29
N LEU A 122 1.50 18.88 8.74
CA LEU A 122 1.30 18.84 7.29
C LEU A 122 2.13 19.90 6.58
N PRO A 123 2.79 19.56 5.47
CA PRO A 123 3.47 20.54 4.63
C PRO A 123 2.47 21.58 4.10
N LYS A 124 2.96 22.78 3.82
CA LYS A 124 2.13 23.85 3.22
C LYS A 124 1.68 23.50 1.80
N GLN A 125 2.52 22.79 1.04
CA GLN A 125 2.24 22.42 -0.34
C GLN A 125 1.69 21.00 -0.39
N LEU A 126 0.54 20.82 -1.03
CA LEU A 126 -0.11 19.51 -1.21
C LEU A 126 0.80 18.48 -1.91
N ARG A 127 1.61 18.93 -2.85
CA ARG A 127 2.56 18.06 -3.57
C ARG A 127 3.63 17.42 -2.66
N ARG A 128 3.76 17.88 -1.42
CA ARG A 128 4.65 17.31 -0.41
C ARG A 128 3.97 16.33 0.53
N TYR A 129 2.67 16.12 0.35
CA TYR A 129 1.95 15.12 1.14
C TYR A 129 2.44 13.72 0.78
N LYS A 130 2.68 12.91 1.80
CA LYS A 130 2.95 11.47 1.65
C LYS A 130 1.66 10.69 1.64
N ILE A 131 1.73 9.39 1.37
CA ILE A 131 0.55 8.54 1.18
C ILE A 131 -0.50 8.73 2.29
N PRO A 132 -0.18 8.64 3.60
CA PRO A 132 -1.22 8.80 4.62
C PRO A 132 -1.93 10.15 4.59
N ALA A 133 -1.20 11.23 4.34
CA ALA A 133 -1.77 12.57 4.27
C ALA A 133 -2.67 12.75 3.04
N VAL A 134 -2.25 12.20 1.88
CA VAL A 134 -3.08 12.21 0.66
C VAL A 134 -4.37 11.44 0.89
N CYS A 135 -4.28 10.24 1.47
CA CYS A 135 -5.44 9.40 1.75
C CYS A 135 -6.45 10.06 2.69
N ALA A 136 -5.98 10.91 3.61
CA ALA A 136 -6.83 11.62 4.56
C ALA A 136 -7.57 12.83 3.96
N LEU A 137 -7.23 13.26 2.74
CA LEU A 137 -7.93 14.36 2.10
C LEU A 137 -9.41 14.01 1.87
N PRO A 138 -10.34 15.01 2.06
CA PRO A 138 -11.77 14.77 1.87
C PRO A 138 -12.12 14.26 0.47
N GLU A 139 -11.35 14.63 -0.53
CA GLU A 139 -11.55 14.23 -1.93
C GLU A 139 -10.94 12.86 -2.26
N VAL A 140 -10.22 12.24 -1.32
CA VAL A 140 -9.58 10.93 -1.48
C VAL A 140 -10.21 9.88 -0.58
N GLN A 141 -10.22 10.10 0.73
CA GLN A 141 -10.92 9.26 1.71
C GLN A 141 -10.55 7.77 1.64
N VAL A 142 -9.27 7.47 1.73
CA VAL A 142 -8.77 6.10 1.87
C VAL A 142 -8.26 5.92 3.29
N VAL A 143 -8.75 4.92 4.00
CA VAL A 143 -8.23 4.58 5.33
C VAL A 143 -6.87 3.94 5.18
N CYS A 144 -5.86 4.51 5.82
CA CYS A 144 -4.50 3.97 5.85
C CYS A 144 -4.20 3.35 7.20
N LEU A 145 -3.60 2.17 7.18
CA LEU A 145 -3.10 1.48 8.36
C LEU A 145 -1.63 1.12 8.12
N SER A 146 -0.81 1.23 9.16
CA SER A 146 0.50 0.58 9.13
C SER A 146 0.34 -0.92 9.33
N PHE A 147 1.39 -1.68 9.01
CA PHE A 147 1.40 -3.12 9.24
C PHE A 147 1.15 -3.46 10.72
N LEU A 148 1.76 -2.69 11.62
CA LEU A 148 1.57 -2.85 13.07
C LEU A 148 0.13 -2.56 13.50
N GLU A 149 -0.49 -1.50 12.98
CA GLU A 149 -1.89 -1.18 13.25
C GLU A 149 -2.83 -2.29 12.76
N TYR A 150 -2.54 -2.87 11.61
CA TYR A 150 -3.27 -3.99 11.06
C TYR A 150 -3.22 -5.21 12.00
N PHE A 151 -2.04 -5.56 12.52
CA PHE A 151 -1.89 -6.63 13.51
C PHE A 151 -2.69 -6.36 14.77
N ARG A 152 -2.52 -5.18 15.34
CA ARG A 152 -3.21 -4.81 16.58
C ARG A 152 -4.72 -4.91 16.42
N ARG A 153 -5.23 -4.47 15.30
CA ARG A 153 -6.66 -4.52 15.00
C ARG A 153 -7.15 -5.95 14.84
N SER A 154 -6.36 -6.83 14.27
CA SER A 154 -6.72 -8.23 14.06
C SER A 154 -6.85 -9.02 15.38
N ARG A 155 -6.18 -8.56 16.45
CA ARG A 155 -6.05 -9.26 17.73
C ARG A 155 -5.46 -10.67 17.60
N ALA A 156 -4.82 -11.00 16.49
CA ALA A 156 -4.16 -12.28 16.29
C ALA A 156 -2.99 -12.44 17.26
N ILE A 157 -2.82 -13.64 17.78
CA ILE A 157 -1.73 -14.01 18.69
C ILE A 157 -0.83 -14.98 17.94
N PHE A 158 0.46 -14.66 17.89
CA PHE A 158 1.48 -15.45 17.22
C PHE A 158 2.40 -16.08 18.26
N GLY A 159 2.33 -17.39 18.43
CA GLY A 159 3.15 -18.11 19.40
C GLY A 159 2.82 -19.58 19.49
#